data_c41a211b8fff5bbe885c81d2a2b33829
#
_entry.id   c41a211b8fff5bbe885c81d2a2b33829
#
_cell.length_a   1.000
_cell.length_b   1.000
_cell.length_c   1.000
_cell.angle_alpha   90.00
_cell.angle_beta   90.00
_cell.angle_gamma   90.00
#
_symmetry.space_group_name_H-M   'P 1'
#
loop_
_entity.id
_entity.type
_entity.pdbx_description
1 polymer ?
#
loop_
_entity_poly.entity_id
_entity_poly.type
_entity_poly.pdbx_seq_one_letter_code
_entity_poly.pdbx_strand_id
1 'polypeptide(L)'
;MHNDKDFDQWNEEKKVLHADAERLFFHEREIWYCHLGNNIGFEQDGRGELFLRPVVIIRKFNNEIFWCVPLTRTLKDLPFYFAFAMHVDTETSNEQSAAVLSQIRLIDAKRLRRLVGYISEKDFALLKKKLKALLP
;
A
#
# COMPACT_ATOMS: atom_id res chain seq x y z
N MET A 1 1.47 10.14 -19.53
CA MET A 1 1.68 8.98 -19.52
C MET A 1 1.65 8.38 -19.24
N HIS A 2 1.70 9.10 -19.35
CA HIS A 2 1.88 7.78 -19.32
C HIS A 2 1.71 7.48 -19.08
N ASN A 3 1.53 8.05 -19.13
CA ASN A 3 1.59 6.85 -19.15
C ASN A 3 1.23 6.51 -19.16
N ASP A 4 1.02 7.05 -19.39
CA ASP A 4 0.93 5.92 -19.60
C ASP A 4 0.60 5.47 -19.76
N LYS A 5 0.29 6.13 -19.96
CA LYS A 5 0.16 5.14 -20.29
C LYS A 5 -0.39 4.61 -19.90
N ASP A 6 -0.59 5.22 -19.70
CA ASP A 6 -0.84 4.04 -19.45
C ASP A 6 -1.63 3.76 -19.10
N PHE A 7 -2.16 4.50 -19.04
CA PHE A 7 -2.54 3.58 -18.79
C PHE A 7 -3.23 3.25 -19.48
N ASP A 8 -3.02 3.79 -19.95
CA ASP A 8 -3.30 2.87 -20.55
C ASP A 8 -3.51 2.14 -20.82
N GLN A 9 -3.45 2.41 -20.85
CA GLN A 9 -3.42 1.25 -21.05
C GLN A 9 -3.80 0.41 -20.33
N TRP A 10 -4.29 0.71 -20.07
CA TRP A 10 -4.61 -0.40 -19.36
C TRP A 10 -5.51 -1.16 -19.84
N ASN A 11 -5.04 -0.69 -20.57
CA ASN A 11 -5.30 -1.64 -20.96
C ASN A 11 -5.43 -2.36 -21.71
N GLU A 12 -5.18 -2.07 -22.21
CA GLU A 12 -4.93 -2.99 -22.96
C GLU A 12 -4.77 -3.82 -22.86
N GLU A 13 -4.65 -3.61 -22.80
CA GLU A 13 -4.20 -4.53 -22.75
C GLU A 13 -4.38 -4.98 -22.37
N LYS A 14 -4.61 -4.52 -22.28
CA LYS A 14 -4.47 -5.09 -22.03
C LYS A 14 -4.68 -5.55 -22.10
N LYS A 15 -4.59 -5.16 -22.38
CA LYS A 15 -4.38 -5.72 -22.65
C LYS A 15 -3.99 -6.40 -22.43
N VAL A 16 -3.70 -6.12 -22.40
CA VAL A 16 -3.09 -6.82 -22.24
C VAL A 16 -2.85 -7.30 -21.56
N LEU A 17 -2.62 -7.17 -21.40
CA LEU A 17 -2.15 -7.53 -20.80
C LEU A 17 -2.08 -7.97 -20.47
N HIS A 18 -1.82 -7.85 -20.50
CA HIS A 18 -1.42 -8.17 -20.22
C HIS A 18 -1.10 -8.56 -19.86
N ALA A 19 -0.98 -8.65 -20.18
CA ALA A 19 -0.48 -8.66 -19.89
C ALA A 19 -0.01 -8.42 -19.62
N ASP A 20 0.29 -8.18 -19.88
CA ASP A 20 0.79 -7.72 -19.52
C ASP A 20 0.67 -7.00 -19.25
N ALA A 21 0.85 -7.12 -19.20
CA ALA A 21 0.29 -6.17 -18.79
C ALA A 21 0.86 -4.97 -18.50
N GLU A 22 0.24 -3.96 -18.30
CA GLU A 22 0.79 -2.85 -18.06
C GLU A 22 1.33 -2.74 -16.75
N ARG A 23 2.42 -2.09 -16.49
CA ARG A 23 3.02 -1.92 -15.21
C ARG A 23 2.52 -0.65 -14.60
N LEU A 24 2.05 -0.71 -13.37
CA LEU A 24 1.58 0.46 -12.67
C LEU A 24 2.75 1.23 -12.09
N PHE A 25 2.66 2.55 -12.11
CA PHE A 25 3.67 3.38 -11.49
C PHE A 25 3.27 3.65 -10.05
N PHE A 26 4.16 3.38 -9.14
CA PHE A 26 3.89 3.58 -7.72
C PHE A 26 5.06 4.30 -7.08
N HIS A 27 4.79 4.95 -5.96
CA HIS A 27 5.80 5.76 -5.27
C HIS A 27 5.69 5.57 -3.76
N GLU A 28 6.76 5.85 -3.07
CA GLU A 28 6.75 5.84 -1.62
C GLU A 28 5.72 6.84 -1.12
N ARG A 29 5.16 6.57 0.04
CA ARG A 29 4.10 7.35 0.68
C ARG A 29 2.71 7.10 0.10
N GLU A 30 2.60 6.45 -1.03
CA GLU A 30 1.28 6.16 -1.59
C GLU A 30 0.63 5.00 -0.86
N ILE A 31 -0.69 5.04 -0.83
CA ILE A 31 -1.50 3.99 -0.22
C ILE A 31 -2.28 3.33 -1.35
N TRP A 32 -2.10 2.03 -1.47
CA TRP A 32 -2.70 1.24 -2.55
C TRP A 32 -3.48 0.08 -1.98
N TYR A 33 -4.59 -0.28 -2.63
CA TYR A 33 -5.16 -1.59 -2.39
C TYR A 33 -4.27 -2.61 -3.05
N CYS A 34 -3.94 -3.65 -2.32
CA CYS A 34 -2.96 -4.62 -2.74
C CYS A 34 -3.48 -6.01 -2.45
N HIS A 35 -3.28 -6.92 -3.41
CA HIS A 35 -3.70 -8.29 -3.24
C HIS A 35 -2.59 -9.02 -2.50
N LEU A 36 -2.83 -9.35 -1.25
CA LEU A 36 -1.78 -9.96 -0.43
C LEU A 36 -1.78 -11.48 -0.48
N GLY A 37 -2.60 -12.05 -1.34
CA GLY A 37 -2.62 -13.49 -1.47
C GLY A 37 -3.46 -14.14 -0.42
N ASN A 38 -3.42 -15.44 -0.39
CA ASN A 38 -4.16 -16.16 0.61
C ASN A 38 -3.48 -16.01 1.91
N ASN A 39 -4.16 -15.46 2.85
CA ASN A 39 -3.62 -15.40 4.18
C ASN A 39 -3.98 -16.65 4.87
N ILE A 40 -3.05 -17.20 5.56
CA ILE A 40 -3.28 -18.40 6.26
C ILE A 40 -3.44 -18.09 7.69
N GLY A 41 -4.26 -18.79 8.32
CA GLY A 41 -4.37 -18.62 9.71
C GLY A 41 -5.32 -17.55 10.03
N PHE A 42 -5.03 -16.86 11.14
CA PHE A 42 -6.02 -16.03 11.57
C PHE A 42 -6.02 -14.75 10.95
N GLU A 43 -5.45 -14.58 9.97
CA GLU A 43 -5.42 -13.42 9.41
C GLU A 43 -6.69 -13.03 9.01
N GLN A 44 -7.17 -12.22 8.78
CA GLN A 44 -8.29 -11.74 8.50
C GLN A 44 -8.76 -12.12 7.48
N ASP A 45 -9.54 -12.27 7.25
CA ASP A 45 -10.10 -12.73 6.43
C ASP A 45 -10.41 -12.23 5.34
N GLY A 46 -10.19 -12.03 4.92
CA GLY A 46 -10.30 -11.62 3.85
C GLY A 46 -11.50 -11.59 3.29
N ARG A 47 -12.30 -11.48 3.73
CA ARG A 47 -13.36 -11.41 3.29
C ARG A 47 -13.39 -11.50 1.94
N GLY A 48 -13.21 -11.79 1.23
CA GLY A 48 -13.34 -11.86 -0.01
C GLY A 48 -12.37 -12.54 -0.71
N GLU A 49 -12.68 -13.09 -1.78
CA GLU A 49 -11.72 -13.79 -2.44
C GLU A 49 -10.65 -12.92 -2.91
N LEU A 50 -10.81 -11.66 -2.93
CA LEU A 50 -9.77 -10.79 -3.43
C LEU A 50 -8.67 -10.56 -2.44
N PHE A 51 -8.94 -10.72 -1.18
CA PHE A 51 -7.92 -10.50 -0.15
C PHE A 51 -7.22 -9.17 -0.34
N LEU A 52 -7.97 -8.15 -0.72
CA LEU A 52 -7.38 -6.83 -0.92
C LEU A 52 -7.26 -6.10 0.40
N ARG A 53 -6.11 -5.49 0.63
CA ARG A 53 -5.86 -4.71 1.82
C ARG A 53 -5.19 -3.42 1.41
N PRO A 54 -5.48 -2.31 2.09
CA PRO A 54 -4.71 -1.10 1.83
C PRO A 54 -3.35 -1.22 2.48
N VAL A 55 -2.34 -0.80 1.76
CA VAL A 55 -0.97 -0.81 2.28
C VAL A 55 -0.34 0.53 1.97
N VAL A 56 0.61 0.97 2.79
CA VAL A 56 1.38 2.16 2.48
C VAL A 56 2.75 1.71 2.02
N ILE A 57 3.24 2.30 0.92
CA ILE A 57 4.51 1.94 0.35
C ILE A 57 5.60 2.67 1.12
N ILE A 58 6.47 1.89 1.77
CA ILE A 58 7.51 2.43 2.62
C ILE A 58 8.80 2.64 1.86
N ARG A 59 9.19 1.70 1.02
CA ARG A 59 10.43 1.79 0.28
C ARG A 59 10.29 1.15 -1.07
N LYS A 60 10.57 1.91 -2.11
CA LYS A 60 10.53 1.39 -3.47
C LYS A 60 11.94 1.02 -3.86
N PHE A 61 12.16 -0.25 -4.14
CA PHE A 61 13.50 -0.70 -4.54
C PHE A 61 13.70 -0.54 -6.04
N ASN A 62 12.67 -0.82 -6.82
CA ASN A 62 12.70 -0.64 -8.26
C ASN A 62 11.25 -0.67 -8.73
N ASN A 63 11.03 -0.80 -10.03
CA ASN A 63 9.67 -0.77 -10.54
C ASN A 63 8.90 -2.06 -10.28
N GLU A 64 9.53 -3.02 -9.66
CA GLU A 64 8.91 -4.33 -9.48
C GLU A 64 8.69 -4.75 -8.05
N ILE A 65 9.46 -4.25 -7.11
CA ILE A 65 9.33 -4.69 -5.72
C ILE A 65 9.45 -3.52 -4.77
N PHE A 66 8.77 -3.65 -3.65
CA PHE A 66 8.77 -2.61 -2.64
C PHE A 66 8.45 -3.19 -1.27
N TRP A 67 8.82 -2.46 -0.23
CA TRP A 67 8.37 -2.78 1.12
C TRP A 67 7.11 -1.99 1.41
N CYS A 68 6.16 -2.61 2.09
CA CYS A 68 4.94 -1.94 2.52
C CYS A 68 4.51 -2.45 3.88
N VAL A 69 3.63 -1.70 4.50
CA VAL A 69 2.97 -2.14 5.73
C VAL A 69 1.46 -2.02 5.53
N PRO A 70 0.69 -2.97 6.06
CA PRO A 70 -0.76 -2.92 5.87
C PRO A 70 -1.40 -1.91 6.82
N LEU A 71 -2.54 -1.42 6.43
CA LEU A 71 -3.31 -0.49 7.23
C LEU A 71 -4.53 -1.19 7.81
N THR A 72 -4.98 -0.70 8.95
CA THR A 72 -6.18 -1.19 9.59
C THR A 72 -6.96 0.00 10.12
N ARG A 73 -8.26 -0.16 10.26
CA ARG A 73 -9.07 0.86 10.89
C ARG A 73 -9.15 0.67 12.38
N THR A 74 -8.70 -0.47 12.88
CA THR A 74 -8.70 -0.73 14.31
C THR A 74 -7.50 -0.03 14.92
N LEU A 75 -7.74 0.97 15.74
CA LEU A 75 -6.65 1.72 16.33
C LEU A 75 -6.30 1.10 17.67
N LYS A 76 -5.03 0.85 17.88
CA LYS A 76 -4.53 0.32 19.13
C LYS A 76 -3.32 1.13 19.56
N ASP A 77 -3.19 1.30 20.86
CA ASP A 77 -2.08 2.04 21.41
C ASP A 77 -0.93 1.08 21.70
N LEU A 78 -0.30 0.62 20.64
CA LEU A 78 0.79 -0.33 20.73
C LEU A 78 2.00 0.23 19.98
N PRO A 79 3.20 -0.13 20.41
CA PRO A 79 4.40 0.46 19.79
C PRO A 79 4.54 0.20 18.31
N PHE A 80 3.90 -0.86 17.79
CA PHE A 80 4.03 -1.18 16.38
C PHE A 80 2.82 -0.74 15.56
N TYR A 81 1.96 0.10 16.11
CA TYR A 81 0.87 0.73 15.36
C TYR A 81 1.18 2.21 15.21
N PHE A 82 0.92 2.76 14.05
CA PHE A 82 1.11 4.20 13.82
C PHE A 82 -0.16 4.76 13.20
N ALA A 83 -0.86 5.59 13.95
CA ALA A 83 -2.13 6.17 13.50
C ALA A 83 -1.89 7.44 12.72
N PHE A 84 -2.63 7.65 11.66
CA PHE A 84 -2.51 8.84 10.84
C PHE A 84 -3.79 9.02 10.04
N ALA A 85 -3.97 10.22 9.49
CA ALA A 85 -5.09 10.50 8.60
C ALA A 85 -4.61 10.46 7.16
N MET A 86 -5.31 9.70 6.31
CA MET A 86 -4.91 9.56 4.93
C MET A 86 -5.38 10.77 4.14
N HIS A 87 -4.60 11.15 3.15
CA HIS A 87 -4.97 12.21 2.21
C HIS A 87 -5.41 11.60 0.90
N VAL A 88 -6.49 12.16 0.34
CA VAL A 88 -6.97 11.74 -0.97
C VAL A 88 -7.04 13.00 -1.80
N ASP A 89 -6.28 13.06 -2.87
CA ASP A 89 -6.15 14.27 -3.66
C ASP A 89 -5.66 15.39 -2.77
N THR A 90 -6.40 16.45 -2.62
CA THR A 90 -5.99 17.55 -1.78
C THR A 90 -6.72 17.56 -0.45
N GLU A 91 -7.48 16.53 -0.16
CA GLU A 91 -8.27 16.50 1.06
C GLU A 91 -7.70 15.54 2.07
N THR A 92 -7.86 15.87 3.34
CA THR A 92 -7.46 15.00 4.41
C THR A 92 -8.71 14.30 4.93
N SER A 93 -8.64 12.98 5.00
CA SER A 93 -9.75 12.22 5.52
C SER A 93 -9.94 12.52 7.00
N ASN A 94 -11.19 12.55 7.44
CA ASN A 94 -11.44 12.68 8.85
C ASN A 94 -11.27 11.38 9.60
N GLU A 95 -11.16 10.30 8.89
CA GLU A 95 -10.97 9.01 9.53
C GLU A 95 -9.52 8.71 9.68
N GLN A 96 -9.16 8.10 10.77
CA GLN A 96 -7.80 7.68 10.99
C GLN A 96 -7.63 6.21 10.64
N SER A 97 -6.46 5.89 10.13
CA SER A 97 -6.04 4.52 9.90
C SER A 97 -4.80 4.28 10.72
N ALA A 98 -4.45 3.05 10.90
CA ALA A 98 -3.20 2.72 11.58
C ALA A 98 -2.38 1.82 10.69
N ALA A 99 -1.10 2.13 10.58
CA ALA A 99 -0.15 1.28 9.88
C ALA A 99 0.38 0.25 10.88
N VAL A 100 0.32 -1.01 10.52
CA VAL A 100 0.77 -2.09 11.40
C VAL A 100 2.23 -2.37 11.06
N LEU A 101 3.12 -1.69 11.76
CA LEU A 101 4.53 -1.66 11.39
C LEU A 101 5.20 -3.02 11.53
N SER A 102 4.71 -3.85 12.44
CA SER A 102 5.28 -5.18 12.62
C SER A 102 5.02 -6.11 11.44
N GLN A 103 4.14 -5.73 10.53
CA GLN A 103 3.81 -6.56 9.38
C GLN A 103 4.44 -6.04 8.08
N ILE A 104 5.56 -5.37 8.18
CA ILE A 104 6.26 -4.93 6.99
C ILE A 104 6.64 -6.13 6.14
N ARG A 105 6.48 -6.01 4.84
CA ARG A 105 6.78 -7.13 3.95
C ARG A 105 7.17 -6.64 2.57
N LEU A 106 7.87 -7.48 1.85
CA LEU A 106 8.27 -7.24 0.49
C LEU A 106 7.17 -7.74 -0.44
N ILE A 107 6.76 -6.92 -1.36
CA ILE A 107 5.65 -7.24 -2.26
C ILE A 107 6.05 -6.94 -3.69
N ASP A 108 5.58 -7.76 -4.60
CA ASP A 108 5.76 -7.54 -6.03
C ASP A 108 4.69 -6.57 -6.51
N ALA A 109 5.08 -5.62 -7.34
CA ALA A 109 4.17 -4.60 -7.84
C ALA A 109 3.00 -5.17 -8.62
N LYS A 110 3.09 -6.42 -9.07
CA LYS A 110 1.96 -7.05 -9.74
C LYS A 110 0.76 -7.19 -8.82
N ARG A 111 0.97 -7.11 -7.51
CA ARG A 111 -0.13 -7.24 -6.57
C ARG A 111 -0.87 -5.94 -6.32
N LEU A 112 -0.36 -4.83 -6.83
CA LEU A 112 -1.05 -3.55 -6.69
C LEU A 112 -2.31 -3.53 -7.53
N ARG A 113 -3.38 -2.96 -6.99
CA ARG A 113 -4.63 -2.90 -7.72
C ARG A 113 -5.11 -1.49 -7.95
N ARG A 114 -5.18 -0.66 -6.92
CA ARG A 114 -5.75 0.67 -7.07
C ARG A 114 -5.14 1.63 -6.07
N LEU A 115 -4.78 2.80 -6.55
CA LEU A 115 -4.26 3.87 -5.69
C LEU A 115 -5.41 4.43 -4.87
N VAL A 116 -5.22 4.56 -3.58
CA VAL A 116 -6.25 5.04 -2.68
C VAL A 116 -5.96 6.46 -2.21
N GLY A 117 -4.73 6.74 -1.90
CA GLY A 117 -4.37 8.05 -1.36
C GLY A 117 -2.91 8.04 -0.96
N TYR A 118 -2.56 8.86 0.01
CA TYR A 118 -1.16 8.94 0.43
C TYR A 118 -1.09 9.42 1.88
N ILE A 119 0.07 9.26 2.47
CA ILE A 119 0.36 9.74 3.79
C ILE A 119 1.23 10.99 3.63
N SER A 120 1.00 12.01 4.47
CA SER A 120 1.75 13.26 4.34
C SER A 120 3.23 13.03 4.60
N GLU A 121 4.06 13.95 4.10
CA GLU A 121 5.50 13.83 4.32
C GLU A 121 5.84 13.83 5.80
N LYS A 122 5.14 14.66 6.57
CA LYS A 122 5.40 14.74 8.00
C LYS A 122 5.08 13.43 8.68
N ASP A 123 3.92 12.87 8.40
CA ASP A 123 3.52 11.62 9.02
C ASP A 123 4.40 10.48 8.53
N PHE A 124 4.82 10.53 7.26
CA PHE A 124 5.67 9.48 6.72
C PHE A 124 7.02 9.46 7.44
N ALA A 125 7.58 10.64 7.73
CA ALA A 125 8.83 10.72 8.47
C ALA A 125 8.68 10.13 9.86
N LEU A 126 7.55 10.43 10.52
CA LEU A 126 7.29 9.89 11.85
C LEU A 126 7.08 8.38 11.81
N LEU A 127 6.38 7.91 10.78
CA LEU A 127 6.17 6.48 10.62
C LEU A 127 7.49 5.76 10.47
N LYS A 128 8.38 6.29 9.64
CA LYS A 128 9.67 5.64 9.41
C LYS A 128 10.52 5.66 10.67
N LYS A 129 10.44 6.73 11.44
CA LYS A 129 11.19 6.79 12.68
C LYS A 129 10.71 5.73 13.64
N LYS A 130 9.39 5.58 13.73
CA LYS A 130 8.82 4.59 14.63
C LYS A 130 9.14 3.17 14.16
N LEU A 131 9.13 2.96 12.84
CA LEU A 131 9.48 1.66 12.29
C LEU A 131 10.93 1.31 12.60
N LYS A 132 11.83 2.27 12.44
CA LYS A 132 13.24 2.01 12.73
C LYS A 132 13.46 1.68 14.20
N ALA A 133 12.67 2.24 15.07
CA ALA A 133 12.82 1.97 16.50
C ALA A 133 12.42 0.55 16.86
N LEU A 134 11.74 -0.15 15.97
CA LEU A 134 11.38 -1.55 16.22
C LEU A 134 12.50 -2.52 15.85
N LEU A 135 13.51 -2.05 15.14
CA LEU A 135 14.59 -2.94 14.72
C LEU A 135 15.53 -3.20 15.88
N PRO A 136 16.11 -4.40 15.96
CA PRO A 136 17.02 -4.72 17.06
C PRO A 136 18.32 -3.98 17.00
#